data_5da376e69850b21abfa7be89d313b9a6
#
_entry.id   5da376e69850b21abfa7be89d313b9a6
#
_cell.length_a   1.000
_cell.length_b   1.000
_cell.length_c   1.000
_cell.angle_alpha   90.00
_cell.angle_beta   90.00
_cell.angle_gamma   90.00
#
_symmetry.space_group_name_H-M   'P 1'
#
loop_
_entity.id
_entity.type
_entity.pdbx_description
1 polymer ?
#
loop_
_entity_poly.entity_id
_entity_poly.type
_entity_poly.pdbx_seq_one_letter_code
_entity_poly.pdbx_strand_id
1 'polypeptide(L)'
;MINVALQAELDRQVFLIRKSFEFQDDETKGTIKGLSWQMAGTQDMANGNKIPFYWPDVRNLTKENFEFFEQRYKKTNNLYAKTEYGLMVYFGQKTDWSKNNSFKLQLCNELISLAQEYYGEAQKGEYFKLGYVLNRLELALQIAINSKFEDCQKAIIEQVFDIQQHWSVNDNTKHVPLNYSRFMLEHYSICKKYIDFEKVIERNKYAISLIEKDNLYMAADAIEFTDKLKQKINLSIEDSLKQRAEVYEQIAKSRQEDIASMHFIKLALDIYLKIKDNGKIKEMEELYSEKRNTFQLTETSIPIPDDYIKAIDKAVKQTIETCSVDELLDQFAETPWYETDDSIQTLSDATDNGLIDILPLSSIDRYGNTVKTYTPAEGKFWSTYSFFFKIGTLKMLKLFMAAIDSQKLSYDSFLNYLEKTWLNEPIERNYNGKKVCVVPLDTVKPGLKRIFDELKQAEGSYIPDYVTIIDSLTLKIEGLSLIHISEPTRPY
;
A
#
# COMPACT_ATOMS: atom_id res chain seq x y z
N MET A 1 0.75 -44.21 1.63
CA MET A 1 -0.39 -44.13 0.70
C MET A 1 -1.73 -43.91 1.42
N ILE A 2 -2.05 -44.64 2.50
CA ILE A 2 -3.34 -44.52 3.22
C ILE A 2 -3.51 -43.12 3.83
N ASN A 3 -2.47 -42.45 4.35
CA ASN A 3 -2.57 -41.18 5.02
C ASN A 3 -2.82 -39.98 4.05
N VAL A 4 -2.27 -40.01 2.85
CA VAL A 4 -2.47 -38.95 1.85
C VAL A 4 -3.89 -38.98 1.29
N ALA A 5 -4.40 -40.18 1.00
CA ALA A 5 -5.77 -40.36 0.53
C ALA A 5 -6.79 -39.99 1.63
N LEU A 6 -6.51 -40.34 2.89
CA LEU A 6 -7.36 -39.98 4.03
C LEU A 6 -7.32 -38.48 4.30
N GLN A 7 -6.17 -37.81 4.16
CA GLN A 7 -6.06 -36.36 4.32
C GLN A 7 -6.79 -35.63 3.21
N ALA A 8 -6.61 -36.03 1.93
CA ALA A 8 -7.34 -35.42 0.81
C ALA A 8 -8.84 -35.63 0.95
N GLU A 9 -9.29 -36.74 1.47
CA GLU A 9 -10.69 -37.04 1.73
C GLU A 9 -11.22 -36.24 2.93
N LEU A 10 -10.45 -36.09 3.99
CA LEU A 10 -10.80 -35.21 5.14
C LEU A 10 -10.86 -33.75 4.72
N ASP A 11 -9.90 -33.24 3.95
CA ASP A 11 -9.90 -31.88 3.43
C ASP A 11 -11.10 -31.65 2.50
N ARG A 12 -11.43 -32.64 1.66
CA ARG A 12 -12.60 -32.60 0.79
C ARG A 12 -13.91 -32.63 1.58
N GLN A 13 -14.02 -33.50 2.58
CA GLN A 13 -15.20 -33.57 3.45
C GLN A 13 -15.38 -32.28 4.25
N VAL A 14 -14.33 -31.72 4.79
CA VAL A 14 -14.33 -30.42 5.47
C VAL A 14 -14.79 -29.30 4.53
N PHE A 15 -14.31 -29.30 3.29
CA PHE A 15 -14.76 -28.34 2.27
C PHE A 15 -16.24 -28.51 1.90
N LEU A 16 -16.72 -29.75 1.76
CA LEU A 16 -18.11 -30.06 1.46
C LEU A 16 -19.02 -29.72 2.64
N ILE A 17 -18.57 -29.98 3.86
CA ILE A 17 -19.28 -29.69 5.10
C ILE A 17 -19.36 -28.17 5.37
N ARG A 18 -18.36 -27.37 4.96
CA ARG A 18 -18.47 -25.90 4.94
C ARG A 18 -19.62 -25.38 4.10
N LYS A 19 -20.08 -26.14 3.09
CA LYS A 19 -21.17 -25.75 2.20
C LYS A 19 -22.57 -26.21 2.63
N SER A 20 -22.69 -27.21 3.54
CA SER A 20 -23.97 -27.82 3.92
C SER A 20 -24.12 -27.84 5.44
N PHE A 21 -24.53 -26.74 6.03
CA PHE A 21 -24.59 -26.60 7.48
C PHE A 21 -25.93 -26.97 8.08
N GLU A 22 -26.06 -28.21 8.49
CA GLU A 22 -26.94 -28.54 9.62
C GLU A 22 -26.32 -29.74 10.37
N PHE A 23 -25.60 -29.45 11.47
CA PHE A 23 -25.10 -30.47 12.36
C PHE A 23 -26.11 -30.74 13.46
N GLN A 24 -26.40 -32.01 13.66
CA GLN A 24 -27.44 -32.42 14.61
C GLN A 24 -26.94 -32.62 16.04
N ASP A 25 -25.62 -32.71 16.26
CA ASP A 25 -25.03 -32.94 17.57
C ASP A 25 -23.75 -32.12 17.83
N ASP A 26 -23.43 -31.88 19.09
CA ASP A 26 -22.29 -31.03 19.48
C ASP A 26 -20.94 -31.72 19.30
N GLU A 27 -20.88 -33.06 19.31
CA GLU A 27 -19.64 -33.77 19.06
C GLU A 27 -19.24 -33.68 17.59
N THR A 28 -20.18 -33.82 16.66
CA THR A 28 -19.96 -33.65 15.23
C THR A 28 -19.56 -32.22 14.92
N LYS A 29 -20.26 -31.21 15.48
CA LYS A 29 -19.92 -29.79 15.36
C LYS A 29 -18.50 -29.48 15.84
N GLY A 30 -18.11 -30.05 16.99
CA GLY A 30 -16.77 -29.88 17.56
C GLY A 30 -15.68 -30.50 16.67
N THR A 31 -15.91 -31.73 16.18
CA THR A 31 -14.97 -32.41 15.28
C THR A 31 -14.73 -31.60 14.00
N ILE A 32 -15.79 -31.10 13.40
CA ILE A 32 -15.70 -30.34 12.15
C ILE A 32 -15.03 -28.99 12.38
N LYS A 33 -15.38 -28.27 13.46
CA LYS A 33 -14.67 -27.04 13.82
C LYS A 33 -13.17 -27.29 13.98
N GLY A 34 -12.78 -28.39 14.64
CA GLY A 34 -11.39 -28.77 14.80
C GLY A 34 -10.68 -29.02 13.47
N LEU A 35 -11.27 -29.81 12.58
CA LEU A 35 -10.69 -30.14 11.29
C LEU A 35 -10.71 -28.99 10.29
N SER A 36 -11.65 -28.06 10.42
CA SER A 36 -11.75 -26.87 9.56
C SER A 36 -10.97 -25.67 10.07
N TRP A 37 -10.44 -25.77 11.25
CA TRP A 37 -9.72 -24.67 11.90
C TRP A 37 -8.30 -24.59 11.34
N GLN A 38 -8.02 -23.51 10.66
CA GLN A 38 -6.73 -23.27 10.03
C GLN A 38 -6.19 -21.91 10.47
N MET A 39 -4.88 -21.85 10.59
CA MET A 39 -4.21 -20.57 10.74
C MET A 39 -4.39 -19.79 9.43
N ALA A 40 -5.21 -18.74 9.47
CA ALA A 40 -5.49 -17.88 8.32
C ALA A 40 -4.36 -16.86 8.06
N GLY A 41 -3.46 -16.70 9.03
CA GLY A 41 -2.35 -15.75 8.96
C GLY A 41 -1.90 -15.29 10.33
N THR A 42 -1.09 -14.25 10.37
CA THR A 42 -0.71 -13.54 11.59
C THR A 42 -1.26 -12.14 11.57
N GLN A 43 -1.83 -11.69 12.68
CA GLN A 43 -2.28 -10.31 12.85
C GLN A 43 -1.22 -9.55 13.64
N ASP A 44 -0.78 -8.40 13.11
CA ASP A 44 0.12 -7.52 13.81
C ASP A 44 -0.63 -6.80 14.95
N MET A 45 -0.07 -6.88 16.14
CA MET A 45 -0.57 -6.13 17.29
C MET A 45 0.11 -4.76 17.34
N ALA A 46 -0.55 -3.79 17.98
CA ALA A 46 -0.01 -2.43 18.14
C ALA A 46 1.35 -2.37 18.87
N ASN A 47 1.75 -3.46 19.54
CA ASN A 47 3.04 -3.61 20.21
C ASN A 47 4.11 -4.33 19.36
N GLY A 48 3.84 -4.58 18.08
CA GLY A 48 4.74 -5.28 17.15
C GLY A 48 4.76 -6.81 17.30
N ASN A 49 3.95 -7.40 18.18
CA ASN A 49 3.83 -8.85 18.28
C ASN A 49 2.88 -9.38 17.22
N LYS A 50 3.26 -10.50 16.59
CA LYS A 50 2.40 -11.24 15.65
C LYS A 50 1.60 -12.29 16.40
N ILE A 51 0.28 -12.17 16.36
CA ILE A 51 -0.61 -13.22 16.89
C ILE A 51 -1.15 -14.03 15.73
N PRO A 52 -1.07 -15.38 15.79
CA PRO A 52 -1.68 -16.21 14.77
C PRO A 52 -3.21 -15.99 14.77
N PHE A 53 -3.73 -15.68 13.58
CA PHE A 53 -5.17 -15.56 13.37
C PHE A 53 -5.71 -16.87 12.85
N TYR A 54 -6.70 -17.40 13.54
CA TYR A 54 -7.34 -18.68 13.19
C TYR A 54 -8.78 -18.46 12.74
N TRP A 55 -9.21 -19.28 11.82
CA TRP A 55 -10.61 -19.34 11.41
C TRP A 55 -11.20 -20.73 11.72
N PRO A 56 -12.32 -20.86 12.43
CA PRO A 56 -13.06 -19.80 13.12
C PRO A 56 -12.28 -19.20 14.31
N ASP A 57 -12.60 -17.95 14.68
CA ASP A 57 -11.90 -17.22 15.73
C ASP A 57 -11.95 -17.97 17.08
N VAL A 58 -10.78 -18.33 17.62
CA VAL A 58 -10.66 -19.05 18.89
C VAL A 58 -11.32 -18.32 20.07
N ARG A 59 -11.46 -16.99 20.00
CA ARG A 59 -12.12 -16.19 21.04
C ARG A 59 -13.59 -16.53 21.19
N ASN A 60 -14.21 -17.05 20.15
CA ASN A 60 -15.62 -17.44 20.10
C ASN A 60 -15.85 -18.89 20.55
N LEU A 61 -14.78 -19.63 20.89
CA LEU A 61 -14.87 -21.01 21.36
C LEU A 61 -14.99 -21.05 22.88
N THR A 62 -15.85 -21.94 23.38
CA THR A 62 -16.08 -22.14 24.81
C THR A 62 -15.03 -23.08 25.42
N LYS A 63 -14.99 -23.14 26.78
CA LYS A 63 -14.11 -24.06 27.49
C LYS A 63 -14.42 -25.51 27.13
N GLU A 64 -15.69 -25.87 27.00
CA GLU A 64 -16.16 -27.21 26.62
C GLU A 64 -15.63 -27.61 25.23
N ASN A 65 -15.57 -26.67 24.28
CA ASN A 65 -14.98 -26.94 22.97
C ASN A 65 -13.50 -27.31 23.11
N PHE A 66 -12.73 -26.64 23.97
CA PHE A 66 -11.32 -26.96 24.17
C PHE A 66 -11.12 -28.28 24.94
N GLU A 67 -11.99 -28.62 25.89
CA GLU A 67 -11.99 -29.93 26.55
C GLU A 67 -12.28 -31.06 25.54
N PHE A 68 -13.20 -30.83 24.60
CA PHE A 68 -13.44 -31.75 23.50
C PHE A 68 -12.20 -31.94 22.62
N PHE A 69 -11.54 -30.83 22.21
CA PHE A 69 -10.31 -30.94 21.42
C PHE A 69 -9.18 -31.65 22.14
N GLU A 70 -9.05 -31.47 23.45
CA GLU A 70 -8.10 -32.21 24.30
C GLU A 70 -8.40 -33.70 24.29
N GLN A 71 -9.67 -34.10 24.41
CA GLN A 71 -10.05 -35.52 24.34
C GLN A 71 -9.77 -36.10 22.95
N ARG A 72 -10.06 -35.35 21.88
CA ARG A 72 -9.78 -35.81 20.51
C ARG A 72 -8.28 -35.96 20.27
N TYR A 73 -7.47 -35.02 20.73
CA TYR A 73 -6.02 -35.11 20.67
C TYR A 73 -5.51 -36.40 21.32
N LYS A 74 -6.03 -36.74 22.49
CA LYS A 74 -5.62 -37.96 23.24
C LYS A 74 -6.06 -39.24 22.56
N LYS A 75 -7.16 -39.24 21.83
CA LYS A 75 -7.77 -40.46 21.21
C LYS A 75 -7.36 -40.70 19.76
N THR A 76 -7.00 -39.64 19.00
CA THR A 76 -6.70 -39.80 17.58
C THR A 76 -5.28 -40.31 17.34
N ASN A 77 -5.15 -41.27 16.41
CA ASN A 77 -3.87 -41.80 15.96
C ASN A 77 -3.39 -41.18 14.64
N ASN A 78 -4.25 -40.42 13.97
CA ASN A 78 -3.85 -39.71 12.76
C ASN A 78 -3.02 -38.50 13.16
N LEU A 79 -1.75 -38.43 12.73
CA LEU A 79 -0.79 -37.43 13.17
C LEU A 79 -1.22 -35.99 12.76
N TYR A 80 -1.76 -35.83 11.55
CA TYR A 80 -2.29 -34.55 11.09
C TYR A 80 -3.43 -34.06 11.98
N ALA A 81 -4.49 -34.83 12.15
CA ALA A 81 -5.63 -34.46 12.98
C ALA A 81 -5.21 -34.25 14.44
N LYS A 82 -4.28 -35.05 14.93
CA LYS A 82 -3.74 -34.88 16.29
C LYS A 82 -3.03 -33.58 16.48
N THR A 83 -2.15 -33.16 15.55
CA THR A 83 -1.46 -31.87 15.64
C THR A 83 -2.41 -30.71 15.51
N GLU A 84 -3.45 -30.76 14.64
CA GLU A 84 -4.47 -29.71 14.54
C GLU A 84 -5.24 -29.54 15.87
N TYR A 85 -5.72 -30.63 16.48
CA TYR A 85 -6.36 -30.54 17.81
C TYR A 85 -5.41 -30.02 18.86
N GLY A 86 -4.15 -30.45 18.83
CA GLY A 86 -3.12 -30.00 19.76
C GLY A 86 -2.84 -28.50 19.65
N LEU A 87 -2.75 -27.97 18.43
CA LEU A 87 -2.57 -26.54 18.18
C LEU A 87 -3.76 -25.73 18.71
N MET A 88 -4.99 -26.20 18.48
CA MET A 88 -6.17 -25.54 19.03
C MET A 88 -6.12 -25.44 20.57
N VAL A 89 -5.79 -26.53 21.23
CA VAL A 89 -5.65 -26.59 22.71
C VAL A 89 -4.53 -25.67 23.16
N TYR A 90 -3.38 -25.68 22.47
CA TYR A 90 -2.22 -24.86 22.81
C TYR A 90 -2.52 -23.36 22.70
N PHE A 91 -3.05 -22.91 21.56
CA PHE A 91 -3.34 -21.49 21.33
C PHE A 91 -4.57 -20.99 22.10
N GLY A 92 -5.55 -21.87 22.32
CA GLY A 92 -6.77 -21.51 23.07
C GLY A 92 -6.51 -21.24 24.54
N GLN A 93 -5.56 -21.93 25.16
CA GLN A 93 -5.15 -21.82 26.58
C GLN A 93 -6.32 -21.86 27.58
N LYS A 94 -7.42 -22.51 27.25
CA LYS A 94 -8.64 -22.57 28.07
C LYS A 94 -8.68 -23.75 29.04
N THR A 95 -7.80 -24.75 28.89
CA THR A 95 -7.71 -25.92 29.76
C THR A 95 -6.41 -25.89 30.57
N ASP A 96 -6.40 -26.49 31.74
CA ASP A 96 -5.20 -26.59 32.56
C ASP A 96 -4.12 -27.46 31.88
N TRP A 97 -4.54 -28.42 31.06
CA TRP A 97 -3.65 -29.27 30.31
C TRP A 97 -2.88 -28.48 29.24
N SER A 98 -3.48 -27.48 28.65
CA SER A 98 -2.82 -26.59 27.67
C SER A 98 -1.57 -25.87 28.22
N LYS A 99 -1.48 -25.73 29.54
CA LYS A 99 -0.35 -25.12 30.26
C LYS A 99 0.75 -26.13 30.58
N ASN A 100 0.48 -27.45 30.43
CA ASN A 100 1.40 -28.50 30.81
C ASN A 100 2.58 -28.59 29.82
N ASN A 101 3.81 -28.54 30.35
CA ASN A 101 5.02 -28.64 29.55
C ASN A 101 5.18 -30.00 28.87
N SER A 102 4.69 -31.09 29.47
CA SER A 102 4.72 -32.40 28.83
C SER A 102 3.86 -32.45 27.57
N PHE A 103 2.66 -31.86 27.62
CA PHE A 103 1.81 -31.72 26.44
C PHE A 103 2.47 -30.86 25.34
N LYS A 104 3.03 -29.70 25.73
CA LYS A 104 3.69 -28.80 24.78
C LYS A 104 4.89 -29.46 24.10
N LEU A 105 5.69 -30.21 24.85
CA LEU A 105 6.81 -30.98 24.33
C LEU A 105 6.35 -32.09 23.36
N GLN A 106 5.30 -32.79 23.76
CA GLN A 106 4.70 -33.83 22.92
C GLN A 106 4.18 -33.26 21.60
N LEU A 107 3.42 -32.13 21.65
CA LEU A 107 2.90 -31.46 20.47
C LEU A 107 4.04 -30.96 19.55
N CYS A 108 5.11 -30.40 20.13
CA CYS A 108 6.27 -29.95 19.39
C CYS A 108 6.90 -31.15 18.61
N ASN A 109 7.12 -32.27 19.26
CA ASN A 109 7.67 -33.48 18.61
C ASN A 109 6.74 -34.06 17.54
N GLU A 110 5.43 -34.01 17.75
CA GLU A 110 4.43 -34.45 16.77
C GLU A 110 4.41 -33.59 15.53
N LEU A 111 4.55 -32.27 15.69
CA LEU A 111 4.69 -31.31 14.57
C LEU A 111 5.98 -31.56 13.77
N ILE A 112 7.10 -31.82 14.45
CA ILE A 112 8.37 -32.20 13.80
C ILE A 112 8.19 -33.51 13.02
N SER A 113 7.53 -34.51 13.61
CA SER A 113 7.26 -35.80 12.95
C SER A 113 6.36 -35.63 11.72
N LEU A 114 5.34 -34.80 11.80
CA LEU A 114 4.46 -34.46 10.66
C LEU A 114 5.24 -33.73 9.55
N ALA A 115 6.14 -32.82 9.91
CA ALA A 115 7.03 -32.17 8.96
C ALA A 115 7.93 -33.17 8.23
N GLN A 116 8.43 -34.20 8.94
CA GLN A 116 9.21 -35.28 8.35
C GLN A 116 8.39 -36.17 7.39
N GLU A 117 7.13 -36.46 7.70
CA GLU A 117 6.21 -37.13 6.77
C GLU A 117 6.04 -36.35 5.48
N TYR A 118 5.74 -35.07 5.59
CA TYR A 118 5.61 -34.18 4.42
C TYR A 118 6.92 -34.05 3.62
N TYR A 119 8.07 -34.03 4.29
CA TYR A 119 9.36 -34.03 3.62
C TYR A 119 9.57 -35.32 2.81
N GLY A 120 9.22 -36.48 3.37
CA GLY A 120 9.25 -37.74 2.66
C GLY A 120 8.32 -37.80 1.43
N GLU A 121 7.17 -37.13 1.48
CA GLU A 121 6.26 -36.99 0.34
C GLU A 121 6.85 -36.03 -0.71
N ALA A 122 7.45 -34.92 -0.29
CA ALA A 122 8.12 -34.00 -1.18
C ALA A 122 9.27 -34.66 -1.96
N GLN A 123 10.03 -35.53 -1.32
CA GLN A 123 11.09 -36.33 -1.97
C GLN A 123 10.56 -37.29 -3.04
N LYS A 124 9.28 -37.67 -2.97
CA LYS A 124 8.62 -38.53 -3.96
C LYS A 124 8.00 -37.71 -5.12
N GLY A 125 8.23 -36.38 -5.16
CA GLY A 125 7.79 -35.51 -6.24
C GLY A 125 6.66 -34.51 -5.88
N GLU A 126 6.12 -34.62 -4.66
CA GLU A 126 5.08 -33.66 -4.19
C GLU A 126 5.71 -32.39 -3.64
N TYR A 127 6.44 -31.62 -4.47
CA TYR A 127 7.29 -30.50 -4.06
C TYR A 127 6.56 -29.39 -3.28
N PHE A 128 5.26 -29.20 -3.53
CA PHE A 128 4.44 -28.22 -2.79
C PHE A 128 4.35 -28.54 -1.28
N LYS A 129 4.61 -29.78 -0.88
CA LYS A 129 4.68 -30.20 0.53
C LYS A 129 5.81 -29.52 1.30
N LEU A 130 6.85 -29.01 0.63
CA LEU A 130 7.92 -28.26 1.29
C LEU A 130 7.41 -27.00 2.00
N GLY A 131 6.35 -26.38 1.49
CA GLY A 131 5.66 -25.29 2.18
C GLY A 131 4.98 -25.74 3.47
N TYR A 132 4.38 -26.95 3.46
CA TYR A 132 3.79 -27.53 4.68
C TYR A 132 4.85 -27.95 5.69
N VAL A 133 6.00 -28.48 5.24
CA VAL A 133 7.16 -28.76 6.11
C VAL A 133 7.55 -27.51 6.88
N LEU A 134 7.79 -26.41 6.16
CA LEU A 134 8.21 -25.15 6.75
C LEU A 134 7.18 -24.61 7.74
N ASN A 135 5.89 -24.67 7.39
CA ASN A 135 4.80 -24.23 8.28
C ASN A 135 4.74 -25.04 9.58
N ARG A 136 4.90 -26.39 9.51
CA ARG A 136 4.87 -27.22 10.71
C ARG A 136 6.08 -26.99 11.60
N LEU A 137 7.27 -26.79 11.00
CA LEU A 137 8.48 -26.46 11.74
C LEU A 137 8.39 -25.06 12.38
N GLU A 138 7.75 -24.08 11.72
CA GLU A 138 7.48 -22.77 12.30
C GLU A 138 6.60 -22.84 13.55
N LEU A 139 5.49 -23.59 13.47
CA LEU A 139 4.60 -23.80 14.63
C LEU A 139 5.31 -24.54 15.77
N ALA A 140 6.10 -25.55 15.45
CA ALA A 140 6.91 -26.27 16.44
C ALA A 140 7.94 -25.34 17.09
N LEU A 141 8.61 -24.48 16.32
CA LEU A 141 9.60 -23.55 16.81
C LEU A 141 8.96 -22.52 17.75
N GLN A 142 7.79 -21.95 17.42
CA GLN A 142 7.06 -21.05 18.29
C GLN A 142 6.73 -21.67 19.65
N ILE A 143 6.28 -22.95 19.66
CA ILE A 143 6.02 -23.70 20.89
C ILE A 143 7.33 -23.90 21.68
N ALA A 144 8.41 -24.30 20.99
CA ALA A 144 9.71 -24.55 21.61
C ALA A 144 10.35 -23.28 22.20
N ILE A 145 10.19 -22.14 21.53
CA ILE A 145 10.65 -20.83 22.04
C ILE A 145 9.88 -20.42 23.29
N ASN A 146 8.53 -20.44 23.21
CA ASN A 146 7.66 -20.02 24.30
C ASN A 146 7.81 -20.92 25.55
N SER A 147 8.17 -22.20 25.34
CA SER A 147 8.33 -23.18 26.41
C SER A 147 9.80 -23.41 26.81
N LYS A 148 10.76 -22.75 26.15
CA LYS A 148 12.20 -22.86 26.38
C LYS A 148 12.75 -24.29 26.19
N PHE A 149 12.25 -25.02 25.17
CA PHE A 149 12.72 -26.35 24.81
C PHE A 149 13.90 -26.25 23.85
N GLU A 150 15.12 -26.12 24.37
CA GLU A 150 16.32 -25.87 23.57
C GLU A 150 16.65 -27.01 22.61
N ASP A 151 16.48 -28.28 23.02
CA ASP A 151 16.72 -29.45 22.15
C ASP A 151 15.76 -29.48 20.94
N CYS A 152 14.50 -29.15 21.15
CA CYS A 152 13.54 -28.97 20.05
C CYS A 152 13.90 -27.83 19.13
N GLN A 153 14.28 -26.68 19.67
CA GLN A 153 14.73 -25.53 18.86
C GLN A 153 15.91 -25.93 17.97
N LYS A 154 16.90 -26.63 18.55
CA LYS A 154 18.08 -27.11 17.82
C LYS A 154 17.68 -28.07 16.69
N ALA A 155 16.88 -29.08 17.00
CA ALA A 155 16.45 -30.10 16.02
C ALA A 155 15.68 -29.50 14.86
N ILE A 156 14.78 -28.55 15.12
CA ILE A 156 14.02 -27.82 14.10
C ILE A 156 14.95 -27.01 13.19
N ILE A 157 15.87 -26.24 13.78
CA ILE A 157 16.78 -25.38 13.04
C ILE A 157 17.74 -26.19 12.19
N GLU A 158 18.28 -27.30 12.72
CA GLU A 158 19.14 -28.22 11.98
C GLU A 158 18.38 -28.85 10.80
N GLN A 159 17.11 -29.25 10.98
CA GLN A 159 16.28 -29.76 9.89
C GLN A 159 15.99 -28.70 8.80
N VAL A 160 15.67 -27.47 9.19
CA VAL A 160 15.47 -26.36 8.24
C VAL A 160 16.75 -26.09 7.46
N PHE A 161 17.89 -26.09 8.13
CA PHE A 161 19.20 -25.88 7.52
C PHE A 161 19.57 -27.03 6.57
N ASP A 162 19.36 -28.29 7.00
CA ASP A 162 19.63 -29.46 6.16
C ASP A 162 18.82 -29.43 4.86
N ILE A 163 17.54 -29.11 4.93
CA ILE A 163 16.69 -28.99 3.73
C ILE A 163 17.19 -27.84 2.84
N GLN A 164 17.52 -26.69 3.40
CA GLN A 164 18.03 -25.55 2.65
C GLN A 164 19.35 -25.90 1.93
N GLN A 165 20.24 -26.65 2.55
CA GLN A 165 21.53 -27.03 2.00
C GLN A 165 21.45 -28.16 0.96
N HIS A 166 20.68 -29.20 1.24
CA HIS A 166 20.76 -30.45 0.51
C HIS A 166 19.58 -30.72 -0.43
N TRP A 167 18.51 -29.92 -0.36
CA TRP A 167 17.40 -30.09 -1.30
C TRP A 167 17.87 -29.94 -2.75
N SER A 168 17.50 -30.89 -3.62
CA SER A 168 17.84 -30.83 -5.05
C SER A 168 17.10 -29.66 -5.71
N VAL A 169 17.84 -28.68 -6.20
CA VAL A 169 17.29 -27.49 -6.85
C VAL A 169 17.13 -27.74 -8.34
N ASN A 170 15.91 -27.57 -8.83
CA ASN A 170 15.54 -27.63 -10.24
C ASN A 170 14.56 -26.48 -10.57
N ASP A 171 14.05 -26.40 -11.78
CA ASP A 171 13.15 -25.31 -12.22
C ASP A 171 11.92 -25.14 -11.32
N ASN A 172 11.39 -26.21 -10.75
CA ASN A 172 10.22 -26.17 -9.87
C ASN A 172 10.58 -25.86 -8.40
N THR A 173 11.85 -26.03 -8.00
CA THR A 173 12.26 -25.95 -6.60
C THR A 173 13.38 -24.93 -6.34
N LYS A 174 13.77 -24.14 -7.33
CA LYS A 174 14.84 -23.13 -7.22
C LYS A 174 14.59 -22.06 -6.14
N HIS A 175 13.32 -21.87 -5.74
CA HIS A 175 12.94 -20.95 -4.66
C HIS A 175 13.07 -21.54 -3.25
N VAL A 176 13.21 -22.85 -3.13
CA VAL A 176 13.24 -23.55 -1.82
C VAL A 176 14.36 -23.04 -0.91
N PRO A 177 15.64 -22.94 -1.35
CA PRO A 177 16.70 -22.43 -0.48
C PRO A 177 16.40 -21.05 0.08
N LEU A 178 15.80 -20.17 -0.73
CA LEU A 178 15.45 -18.80 -0.34
C LEU A 178 14.33 -18.78 0.70
N ASN A 179 13.29 -19.60 0.53
CA ASN A 179 12.17 -19.65 1.47
C ASN A 179 12.63 -20.17 2.84
N TYR A 180 13.48 -21.18 2.87
CA TYR A 180 14.06 -21.69 4.11
C TYR A 180 15.05 -20.70 4.75
N SER A 181 15.77 -19.93 3.94
CA SER A 181 16.63 -18.84 4.42
C SER A 181 15.82 -17.69 5.04
N ARG A 182 14.61 -17.39 4.53
CA ARG A 182 13.71 -16.39 5.14
C ARG A 182 13.30 -16.79 6.54
N PHE A 183 12.91 -18.04 6.73
CA PHE A 183 12.66 -18.59 8.08
C PHE A 183 13.87 -18.39 9.00
N MET A 184 15.08 -18.72 8.53
CA MET A 184 16.30 -18.56 9.33
C MET A 184 16.62 -17.12 9.66
N LEU A 185 16.32 -16.16 8.76
CA LEU A 185 16.50 -14.74 9.01
C LEU A 185 15.48 -14.21 10.04
N GLU A 186 14.21 -14.62 9.94
CA GLU A 186 13.16 -14.24 10.89
C GLU A 186 13.52 -14.71 12.31
N HIS A 187 14.12 -15.89 12.43
CA HIS A 187 14.57 -16.48 13.70
C HIS A 187 16.08 -16.34 13.93
N TYR A 188 16.74 -15.33 13.35
CA TYR A 188 18.20 -15.16 13.36
C TYR A 188 18.83 -15.27 14.74
N SER A 189 18.23 -14.67 15.77
CA SER A 189 18.76 -14.68 17.15
C SER A 189 18.98 -16.09 17.73
N ILE A 190 18.15 -17.04 17.29
CA ILE A 190 18.21 -18.44 17.71
C ILE A 190 19.05 -19.24 16.72
N CYS A 191 18.81 -19.09 15.42
CA CYS A 191 19.48 -19.84 14.36
C CYS A 191 21.00 -19.66 14.39
N LYS A 192 21.50 -18.45 14.68
CA LYS A 192 22.95 -18.16 14.75
C LYS A 192 23.71 -19.01 15.78
N LYS A 193 23.01 -19.68 16.70
CA LYS A 193 23.64 -20.57 17.67
C LYS A 193 23.99 -21.95 17.10
N TYR A 194 23.31 -22.36 16.01
CA TYR A 194 23.33 -23.75 15.54
C TYR A 194 23.79 -23.90 14.09
N ILE A 195 23.73 -22.82 13.28
CA ILE A 195 24.01 -22.89 11.84
C ILE A 195 25.03 -21.86 11.40
N ASP A 196 25.68 -22.18 10.29
CA ASP A 196 26.62 -21.34 9.57
C ASP A 196 25.89 -20.56 8.47
N PHE A 197 25.71 -19.28 8.67
CA PHE A 197 25.02 -18.40 7.71
C PHE A 197 25.81 -18.15 6.42
N GLU A 198 27.14 -18.32 6.41
CA GLU A 198 27.91 -18.20 5.18
C GLU A 198 27.50 -19.30 4.19
N LYS A 199 27.31 -20.53 4.66
CA LYS A 199 26.79 -21.62 3.83
C LYS A 199 25.38 -21.36 3.32
N VAL A 200 24.51 -20.74 4.15
CA VAL A 200 23.17 -20.34 3.72
C VAL A 200 23.25 -19.36 2.56
N ILE A 201 24.15 -18.36 2.65
CA ILE A 201 24.36 -17.35 1.62
C ILE A 201 24.93 -17.98 0.33
N GLU A 202 25.89 -18.88 0.43
CA GLU A 202 26.45 -19.59 -0.73
C GLU A 202 25.36 -20.40 -1.46
N ARG A 203 24.51 -21.08 -0.70
CA ARG A 203 23.40 -21.83 -1.28
C ARG A 203 22.37 -20.93 -1.94
N ASN A 204 22.10 -19.76 -1.37
CA ASN A 204 21.23 -18.76 -1.97
C ASN A 204 21.82 -18.20 -3.28
N LYS A 205 23.13 -17.94 -3.33
CA LYS A 205 23.79 -17.50 -4.58
C LYS A 205 23.59 -18.53 -5.71
N TYR A 206 23.72 -19.82 -5.40
CA TYR A 206 23.47 -20.86 -6.38
C TYR A 206 22.00 -20.86 -6.85
N ALA A 207 21.03 -20.74 -5.94
CA ALA A 207 19.62 -20.64 -6.31
C ALA A 207 19.32 -19.40 -7.15
N ILE A 208 19.89 -18.24 -6.80
CA ILE A 208 19.78 -16.99 -7.55
C ILE A 208 20.29 -17.16 -8.98
N SER A 209 21.43 -17.80 -9.20
CA SER A 209 21.98 -18.02 -10.54
C SER A 209 21.10 -18.87 -11.46
N LEU A 210 20.22 -19.69 -10.87
CA LEU A 210 19.21 -20.45 -11.63
C LEU A 210 17.96 -19.58 -11.91
N ILE A 211 17.53 -18.81 -10.91
CA ILE A 211 16.35 -17.92 -11.02
C ILE A 211 16.61 -16.83 -12.07
N GLU A 212 17.80 -16.26 -12.10
CA GLU A 212 18.21 -15.17 -12.98
C GLU A 212 18.03 -15.51 -14.48
N LYS A 213 18.17 -16.79 -14.83
CA LYS A 213 17.98 -17.27 -16.21
C LYS A 213 16.54 -17.19 -16.69
N ASP A 214 15.57 -17.26 -15.77
CA ASP A 214 14.16 -17.37 -16.12
C ASP A 214 13.35 -16.16 -15.66
N ASN A 215 13.73 -15.54 -14.54
CA ASN A 215 12.93 -14.50 -13.91
C ASN A 215 13.82 -13.46 -13.21
N LEU A 216 14.17 -12.41 -13.94
CA LEU A 216 15.01 -11.32 -13.44
C LEU A 216 14.39 -10.58 -12.24
N TYR A 217 13.06 -10.46 -12.17
CA TYR A 217 12.39 -9.81 -11.02
C TYR A 217 12.60 -10.60 -9.74
N MET A 218 12.35 -11.91 -9.79
CA MET A 218 12.59 -12.77 -8.64
C MET A 218 14.08 -12.82 -8.27
N ALA A 219 14.99 -12.72 -9.26
CA ALA A 219 16.42 -12.67 -9.00
C ALA A 219 16.80 -11.39 -8.23
N ALA A 220 16.28 -10.24 -8.64
CA ALA A 220 16.53 -8.97 -7.93
C ALA A 220 16.07 -9.01 -6.47
N ASP A 221 14.86 -9.52 -6.22
CA ASP A 221 14.32 -9.70 -4.87
C ASP A 221 15.15 -10.68 -4.03
N ALA A 222 15.60 -11.78 -4.65
CA ALA A 222 16.42 -12.79 -3.99
C ALA A 222 17.82 -12.28 -3.63
N ILE A 223 18.43 -11.44 -4.49
CA ILE A 223 19.70 -10.77 -4.20
C ILE A 223 19.52 -9.81 -3.03
N GLU A 224 18.49 -8.95 -3.06
CA GLU A 224 18.21 -8.02 -1.98
C GLU A 224 17.97 -8.72 -0.64
N PHE A 225 17.22 -9.82 -0.67
CA PHE A 225 17.00 -10.64 0.52
C PHE A 225 18.33 -11.22 1.05
N THR A 226 19.18 -11.74 0.15
CA THR A 226 20.48 -12.31 0.54
C THR A 226 21.44 -11.24 1.08
N ASP A 227 21.33 -10.00 0.59
CA ASP A 227 22.07 -8.86 1.14
C ASP A 227 21.67 -8.55 2.60
N LYS A 228 20.39 -8.69 2.95
CA LYS A 228 19.93 -8.56 4.34
C LYS A 228 20.56 -9.62 5.25
N LEU A 229 20.75 -10.86 4.76
CA LEU A 229 21.49 -11.90 5.48
C LEU A 229 22.97 -11.56 5.64
N LYS A 230 23.64 -11.12 4.56
CA LYS A 230 25.07 -10.69 4.61
C LYS A 230 25.27 -9.57 5.63
N GLN A 231 24.41 -8.56 5.63
CA GLN A 231 24.46 -7.46 6.57
C GLN A 231 24.32 -7.92 8.03
N LYS A 232 23.44 -8.91 8.28
CA LYS A 232 23.27 -9.48 9.63
C LYS A 232 24.50 -10.15 10.18
N ILE A 233 25.39 -10.68 9.33
CA ILE A 233 26.64 -11.33 9.71
C ILE A 233 27.88 -10.47 9.35
N ASN A 234 27.68 -9.17 9.08
CA ASN A 234 28.73 -8.20 8.77
C ASN A 234 29.59 -8.53 7.54
N LEU A 235 29.02 -9.19 6.53
CA LEU A 235 29.67 -9.40 5.24
C LEU A 235 29.41 -8.23 4.29
N SER A 236 30.37 -7.99 3.37
CA SER A 236 30.22 -6.99 2.31
C SER A 236 29.08 -7.39 1.35
N ILE A 237 28.35 -6.37 0.91
CA ILE A 237 27.28 -6.49 -0.09
C ILE A 237 27.65 -5.86 -1.45
N GLU A 238 28.88 -5.35 -1.61
CA GLU A 238 29.28 -4.55 -2.77
C GLU A 238 29.10 -5.33 -4.09
N ASP A 239 29.60 -6.57 -4.15
CA ASP A 239 29.47 -7.41 -5.34
C ASP A 239 28.01 -7.73 -5.67
N SER A 240 27.19 -7.98 -4.66
CA SER A 240 25.77 -8.27 -4.87
C SER A 240 24.94 -7.03 -5.20
N LEU A 241 25.32 -5.85 -4.71
CA LEU A 241 24.78 -4.59 -5.16
C LEU A 241 25.02 -4.41 -6.65
N LYS A 242 26.25 -4.67 -7.11
CA LYS A 242 26.59 -4.60 -8.54
C LYS A 242 25.76 -5.59 -9.35
N GLN A 243 25.68 -6.85 -8.93
CA GLN A 243 24.85 -7.86 -9.60
C GLN A 243 23.39 -7.42 -9.65
N ARG A 244 22.84 -6.86 -8.57
CA ARG A 244 21.46 -6.37 -8.53
C ARG A 244 21.22 -5.22 -9.52
N ALA A 245 22.17 -4.28 -9.63
CA ALA A 245 22.11 -3.20 -10.60
C ALA A 245 22.10 -3.75 -12.03
N GLU A 246 22.96 -4.74 -12.33
CA GLU A 246 23.01 -5.41 -13.63
C GLU A 246 21.70 -6.14 -13.96
N VAL A 247 21.06 -6.77 -12.98
CA VAL A 247 19.73 -7.38 -13.15
C VAL A 247 18.66 -6.31 -13.44
N TYR A 248 18.64 -5.18 -12.73
CA TYR A 248 17.73 -4.08 -13.03
C TYR A 248 17.96 -3.49 -14.42
N GLU A 249 19.21 -3.34 -14.83
CA GLU A 249 19.58 -2.91 -16.19
C GLU A 249 19.04 -3.87 -17.26
N GLN A 250 19.17 -5.18 -17.04
CA GLN A 250 18.62 -6.20 -17.94
C GLN A 250 17.09 -6.14 -18.00
N ILE A 251 16.40 -5.98 -16.89
CA ILE A 251 14.94 -5.80 -16.85
C ILE A 251 14.56 -4.55 -17.67
N ALA A 252 15.25 -3.43 -17.45
CA ALA A 252 14.98 -2.21 -18.17
C ALA A 252 15.18 -2.33 -19.67
N LYS A 253 16.25 -3.00 -20.11
CA LYS A 253 16.56 -3.23 -21.52
C LYS A 253 15.62 -4.23 -22.19
N SER A 254 15.09 -5.21 -21.46
CA SER A 254 14.14 -6.19 -22.00
C SER A 254 12.74 -5.63 -22.23
N ARG A 255 12.42 -4.49 -21.62
CA ARG A 255 11.13 -3.80 -21.75
C ARG A 255 11.22 -2.72 -22.82
N GLN A 256 10.28 -2.74 -23.74
CA GLN A 256 10.12 -1.64 -24.70
C GLN A 256 9.26 -0.55 -24.06
N GLU A 257 9.69 0.70 -24.16
CA GLU A 257 8.94 1.96 -24.00
C GLU A 257 7.82 1.99 -22.96
N ASP A 258 8.05 1.49 -21.75
CA ASP A 258 7.10 1.57 -20.66
C ASP A 258 7.68 2.30 -19.42
N ILE A 259 6.79 2.83 -18.60
CA ILE A 259 7.12 3.50 -17.34
C ILE A 259 7.93 2.60 -16.41
N ALA A 260 7.70 1.28 -16.47
CA ALA A 260 8.41 0.33 -15.65
C ALA A 260 9.89 0.23 -16.07
N SER A 261 10.20 0.36 -17.37
CA SER A 261 11.59 0.43 -17.83
C SER A 261 12.35 1.59 -17.16
N MET A 262 11.77 2.80 -17.15
CA MET A 262 12.38 3.97 -16.48
C MET A 262 12.57 3.77 -14.98
N HIS A 263 11.62 3.10 -14.32
CA HIS A 263 11.76 2.76 -12.90
C HIS A 263 12.97 1.86 -12.64
N PHE A 264 13.17 0.81 -13.45
CA PHE A 264 14.30 -0.09 -13.28
C PHE A 264 15.65 0.56 -13.63
N ILE A 265 15.69 1.46 -14.62
CA ILE A 265 16.87 2.29 -14.89
C ILE A 265 17.23 3.11 -13.65
N LYS A 266 16.24 3.73 -13.01
CA LYS A 266 16.46 4.53 -11.80
C LYS A 266 16.98 3.66 -10.64
N LEU A 267 16.41 2.48 -10.42
CA LEU A 267 16.90 1.55 -9.40
C LEU A 267 18.35 1.12 -9.65
N ALA A 268 18.72 0.84 -10.92
CA ALA A 268 20.09 0.53 -11.30
C ALA A 268 21.02 1.72 -11.05
N LEU A 269 20.61 2.92 -11.49
CA LEU A 269 21.36 4.18 -11.32
C LEU A 269 21.63 4.47 -9.84
N ASP A 270 20.61 4.35 -8.97
CA ASP A 270 20.74 4.58 -7.53
C ASP A 270 21.80 3.65 -6.89
N ILE A 271 21.93 2.43 -7.39
CA ILE A 271 22.96 1.49 -6.93
C ILE A 271 24.32 1.85 -7.50
N TYR A 272 24.44 2.14 -8.81
CA TYR A 272 25.69 2.53 -9.43
C TYR A 272 26.29 3.82 -8.80
N LEU A 273 25.42 4.76 -8.40
CA LEU A 273 25.83 5.94 -7.63
C LEU A 273 26.42 5.56 -6.25
N LYS A 274 25.80 4.59 -5.55
CA LYS A 274 26.32 4.11 -4.25
C LYS A 274 27.68 3.44 -4.38
N ILE A 275 27.88 2.61 -5.41
CA ILE A 275 29.17 1.91 -5.64
C ILE A 275 30.17 2.74 -6.47
N LYS A 276 29.78 3.96 -6.88
CA LYS A 276 30.61 4.93 -7.64
C LYS A 276 31.14 4.39 -8.96
N ASP A 277 30.32 3.59 -9.69
CA ASP A 277 30.67 3.13 -11.04
C ASP A 277 30.30 4.20 -12.08
N ASN A 278 31.22 5.16 -12.29
CA ASN A 278 31.00 6.31 -13.17
C ASN A 278 30.67 5.91 -14.63
N GLY A 279 31.19 4.79 -15.10
CA GLY A 279 30.90 4.30 -16.46
C GLY A 279 29.43 3.89 -16.60
N LYS A 280 28.96 3.11 -15.64
CA LYS A 280 27.56 2.66 -15.60
C LYS A 280 26.58 3.78 -15.25
N ILE A 281 26.96 4.73 -14.42
CA ILE A 281 26.16 5.93 -14.14
C ILE A 281 25.83 6.64 -15.46
N LYS A 282 26.85 6.97 -16.25
CA LYS A 282 26.66 7.66 -17.52
C LYS A 282 25.79 6.85 -18.51
N GLU A 283 26.03 5.53 -18.62
CA GLU A 283 25.22 4.64 -19.47
C GLU A 283 23.74 4.67 -19.06
N MET A 284 23.45 4.62 -17.76
CA MET A 284 22.08 4.64 -17.25
C MET A 284 21.40 6.00 -17.41
N GLU A 285 22.13 7.10 -17.26
CA GLU A 285 21.61 8.45 -17.52
C GLU A 285 21.25 8.64 -19.00
N GLU A 286 22.10 8.18 -19.91
CA GLU A 286 21.85 8.21 -21.35
C GLU A 286 20.62 7.35 -21.70
N LEU A 287 20.53 6.13 -21.20
CA LEU A 287 19.39 5.23 -21.40
C LEU A 287 18.09 5.81 -20.82
N TYR A 288 18.14 6.42 -19.64
CA TYR A 288 16.99 7.10 -19.03
C TYR A 288 16.50 8.25 -19.90
N SER A 289 17.42 9.07 -20.41
CA SER A 289 17.10 10.19 -21.30
C SER A 289 16.46 9.73 -22.62
N GLU A 290 16.99 8.66 -23.22
CA GLU A 290 16.43 8.05 -24.43
C GLU A 290 14.99 7.57 -24.17
N LYS A 291 14.78 6.74 -23.14
CA LYS A 291 13.47 6.20 -22.81
C LYS A 291 12.46 7.29 -22.46
N ARG A 292 12.89 8.32 -21.76
CA ARG A 292 12.06 9.46 -21.41
C ARG A 292 11.58 10.22 -22.66
N ASN A 293 12.43 10.38 -23.68
CA ASN A 293 12.07 11.10 -24.89
C ASN A 293 11.09 10.34 -25.79
N THR A 294 11.06 9.01 -25.69
CA THR A 294 10.15 8.15 -26.44
C THR A 294 8.85 7.83 -25.68
N PHE A 295 8.80 8.18 -24.39
CA PHE A 295 7.67 7.84 -23.54
C PHE A 295 6.41 8.63 -23.93
N GLN A 296 5.32 7.91 -24.15
CA GLN A 296 4.00 8.47 -24.40
C GLN A 296 3.05 8.10 -23.27
N LEU A 297 2.46 9.12 -22.62
CA LEU A 297 1.39 8.92 -21.67
C LEU A 297 0.11 8.57 -22.42
N THR A 298 -0.53 7.48 -22.06
CA THR A 298 -1.90 7.21 -22.48
C THR A 298 -2.84 8.04 -21.61
N GLU A 299 -3.50 9.01 -22.22
CA GLU A 299 -4.53 9.78 -21.54
C GLU A 299 -5.84 8.98 -21.52
N THR A 300 -6.33 8.69 -20.34
CA THR A 300 -7.66 8.09 -20.16
C THR A 300 -8.58 9.15 -19.56
N SER A 301 -9.49 9.66 -20.35
CA SER A 301 -10.56 10.54 -19.87
C SER A 301 -11.59 9.73 -19.11
N ILE A 302 -11.83 10.11 -17.85
CA ILE A 302 -12.97 9.62 -17.09
C ILE A 302 -14.09 10.65 -17.30
N PRO A 303 -15.10 10.37 -18.13
CA PRO A 303 -16.16 11.32 -18.39
C PRO A 303 -17.03 11.52 -17.15
N ILE A 304 -17.35 12.78 -16.85
CA ILE A 304 -18.37 13.09 -15.85
C ILE A 304 -19.74 12.68 -16.44
N PRO A 305 -20.57 11.93 -15.73
CA PRO A 305 -21.87 11.50 -16.24
C PRO A 305 -22.74 12.69 -16.68
N ASP A 306 -23.39 12.58 -17.84
CA ASP A 306 -24.23 13.66 -18.41
C ASP A 306 -25.33 14.11 -17.44
N ASP A 307 -25.91 13.21 -16.68
CA ASP A 307 -26.95 13.54 -15.72
C ASP A 307 -26.43 14.41 -14.58
N TYR A 308 -25.16 14.25 -14.21
CA TYR A 308 -24.50 15.11 -13.22
C TYR A 308 -24.27 16.52 -13.78
N ILE A 309 -23.84 16.61 -15.03
CA ILE A 309 -23.68 17.91 -15.71
C ILE A 309 -25.01 18.64 -15.83
N LYS A 310 -26.09 17.92 -16.23
CA LYS A 310 -27.45 18.48 -16.30
C LYS A 310 -27.95 18.95 -14.92
N ALA A 311 -27.61 18.24 -13.87
CA ALA A 311 -27.96 18.64 -12.50
C ALA A 311 -27.26 19.95 -12.10
N ILE A 312 -25.98 20.10 -12.44
CA ILE A 312 -25.23 21.36 -12.25
C ILE A 312 -25.87 22.48 -13.06
N ASP A 313 -26.16 22.28 -14.34
CA ASP A 313 -26.76 23.28 -15.21
C ASP A 313 -28.12 23.74 -14.68
N LYS A 314 -28.94 22.80 -14.21
CA LYS A 314 -30.23 23.12 -13.58
C LYS A 314 -30.06 23.95 -12.32
N ALA A 315 -29.10 23.57 -11.45
CA ALA A 315 -28.83 24.32 -10.21
C ALA A 315 -28.30 25.71 -10.50
N VAL A 316 -27.40 25.86 -11.46
CA VAL A 316 -26.88 27.18 -11.92
C VAL A 316 -28.03 28.06 -12.42
N LYS A 317 -28.86 27.52 -13.31
CA LYS A 317 -30.01 28.25 -13.84
C LYS A 317 -30.95 28.70 -12.72
N GLN A 318 -31.29 27.81 -11.80
CA GLN A 318 -32.15 28.15 -10.65
C GLN A 318 -31.53 29.26 -9.80
N THR A 319 -30.24 29.21 -9.47
CA THR A 319 -29.51 30.23 -8.71
C THR A 319 -29.58 31.58 -9.43
N ILE A 320 -29.31 31.60 -10.73
CA ILE A 320 -29.40 32.85 -11.52
C ILE A 320 -30.82 33.40 -11.55
N GLU A 321 -31.84 32.59 -11.61
CA GLU A 321 -33.24 33.05 -11.63
C GLU A 321 -33.72 33.61 -10.28
N THR A 322 -33.24 33.02 -9.16
CA THR A 322 -33.78 33.28 -7.83
C THR A 322 -32.98 34.28 -7.00
N CYS A 323 -31.63 34.34 -7.16
CA CYS A 323 -30.78 35.19 -6.34
C CYS A 323 -30.66 36.60 -6.86
N SER A 324 -30.63 37.56 -5.97
CA SER A 324 -30.18 38.94 -6.24
C SER A 324 -28.70 38.98 -6.55
N VAL A 325 -28.18 40.15 -6.98
CA VAL A 325 -26.73 40.32 -7.25
C VAL A 325 -25.91 40.17 -5.97
N ASP A 326 -26.36 40.77 -4.88
CA ASP A 326 -25.64 40.67 -3.59
C ASP A 326 -25.64 39.24 -3.06
N GLU A 327 -26.77 38.54 -3.05
CA GLU A 327 -26.85 37.13 -2.65
C GLU A 327 -25.97 36.21 -3.52
N LEU A 328 -25.86 36.49 -4.81
CA LEU A 328 -24.99 35.76 -5.71
C LEU A 328 -23.53 35.99 -5.36
N LEU A 329 -23.12 37.22 -5.04
CA LEU A 329 -21.77 37.56 -4.64
C LEU A 329 -21.43 36.99 -3.26
N ASP A 330 -22.37 36.99 -2.31
CA ASP A 330 -22.24 36.34 -1.03
C ASP A 330 -22.04 34.80 -1.24
N GLN A 331 -22.78 34.19 -2.17
CA GLN A 331 -22.62 32.81 -2.49
C GLN A 331 -21.22 32.48 -3.06
N PHE A 332 -20.64 33.35 -3.89
CA PHE A 332 -19.26 33.22 -4.36
C PHE A 332 -18.25 33.38 -3.23
N ALA A 333 -18.49 34.23 -2.25
CA ALA A 333 -17.58 34.50 -1.16
C ALA A 333 -17.64 33.45 -0.04
N GLU A 334 -18.83 32.95 0.30
CA GLU A 334 -19.06 32.15 1.50
C GLU A 334 -19.24 30.66 1.22
N THR A 335 -19.63 30.28 0.00
CA THR A 335 -19.82 28.87 -0.31
C THR A 335 -18.49 28.17 -0.53
N PRO A 336 -18.16 27.10 0.21
CA PRO A 336 -16.99 26.30 -0.08
C PRO A 336 -17.18 25.59 -1.44
N TRP A 337 -16.37 25.95 -2.42
CA TRP A 337 -16.41 25.39 -3.77
C TRP A 337 -15.76 24.02 -3.86
N TYR A 338 -15.10 23.57 -2.80
CA TYR A 338 -14.45 22.29 -2.68
C TYR A 338 -14.71 21.74 -1.28
N GLU A 339 -14.67 20.40 -1.21
CA GLU A 339 -14.86 19.67 0.04
C GLU A 339 -13.71 19.93 1.01
N THR A 340 -13.99 19.87 2.29
CA THR A 340 -12.97 19.88 3.35
C THR A 340 -12.20 18.57 3.36
N ASP A 341 -11.01 18.56 3.95
CA ASP A 341 -10.19 17.35 4.09
C ASP A 341 -10.95 16.22 4.79
N ASP A 342 -11.74 16.52 5.80
CA ASP A 342 -12.56 15.52 6.51
C ASP A 342 -13.67 14.95 5.62
N SER A 343 -14.33 15.81 4.82
CA SER A 343 -15.34 15.37 3.84
C SER A 343 -14.72 14.49 2.76
N ILE A 344 -13.54 14.88 2.23
CA ILE A 344 -12.81 14.12 1.23
C ILE A 344 -12.35 12.78 1.81
N GLN A 345 -11.85 12.74 3.05
CA GLN A 345 -11.47 11.49 3.70
C GLN A 345 -12.68 10.56 3.83
N THR A 346 -13.82 11.07 4.29
CA THR A 346 -15.06 10.29 4.41
C THR A 346 -15.52 9.72 3.06
N LEU A 347 -15.50 10.55 2.01
CA LEU A 347 -15.86 10.12 0.65
C LEU A 347 -14.86 9.11 0.09
N SER A 348 -13.58 9.32 0.34
CA SER A 348 -12.51 8.39 -0.03
C SER A 348 -12.71 7.03 0.62
N ASP A 349 -13.00 6.99 1.91
CA ASP A 349 -13.21 5.74 2.66
C ASP A 349 -14.48 5.00 2.20
N ALA A 350 -15.52 5.73 1.81
CA ALA A 350 -16.80 5.18 1.34
C ALA A 350 -16.74 4.67 -0.12
N THR A 351 -15.72 5.06 -0.89
CA THR A 351 -15.62 4.72 -2.31
C THR A 351 -14.73 3.49 -2.50
N ASP A 352 -15.23 2.46 -3.19
CA ASP A 352 -14.43 1.32 -3.65
C ASP A 352 -13.82 1.67 -5.01
N ASN A 353 -12.53 1.93 -5.05
CA ASN A 353 -11.78 2.31 -6.24
C ASN A 353 -10.98 1.13 -6.86
N GLY A 354 -11.22 -0.09 -6.41
CA GLY A 354 -10.61 -1.29 -6.97
C GLY A 354 -9.07 -1.28 -6.88
N LEU A 355 -8.39 -1.22 -8.02
CA LEU A 355 -6.91 -1.28 -8.04
C LEU A 355 -6.21 -0.11 -7.33
N ILE A 356 -6.82 1.07 -7.27
CA ILE A 356 -6.24 2.24 -6.59
C ILE A 356 -6.13 2.00 -5.07
N ASP A 357 -7.00 1.14 -4.51
CA ASP A 357 -6.99 0.83 -3.08
C ASP A 357 -5.81 -0.06 -2.65
N ILE A 358 -5.16 -0.72 -3.61
CA ILE A 358 -4.06 -1.67 -3.36
C ILE A 358 -2.73 -1.27 -4.00
N LEU A 359 -2.74 -0.41 -5.01
CA LEU A 359 -1.54 0.00 -5.72
C LEU A 359 -1.10 1.42 -5.33
N PRO A 360 0.20 1.67 -5.17
CA PRO A 360 0.70 3.02 -4.98
C PRO A 360 0.44 3.88 -6.23
N LEU A 361 0.03 5.12 -6.03
CA LEU A 361 -0.17 6.09 -7.09
C LEU A 361 1.08 6.96 -7.24
N SER A 362 1.54 7.18 -8.47
CA SER A 362 2.65 8.11 -8.73
C SER A 362 2.17 9.32 -9.54
N SER A 363 2.48 10.50 -9.05
CA SER A 363 2.35 11.73 -9.82
C SER A 363 3.56 11.89 -10.73
N ILE A 364 3.31 12.13 -12.02
CA ILE A 364 4.34 12.24 -13.05
C ILE A 364 4.22 13.62 -13.70
N ASP A 365 5.35 14.27 -13.95
CA ASP A 365 5.36 15.50 -14.74
C ASP A 365 5.17 15.20 -16.25
N ARG A 366 5.03 16.27 -17.04
CA ARG A 366 4.89 16.15 -18.50
C ARG A 366 6.08 15.50 -19.20
N TYR A 367 7.19 15.32 -18.52
CA TYR A 367 8.42 14.71 -19.03
C TYR A 367 8.60 13.26 -18.58
N GLY A 368 7.62 12.69 -17.85
CA GLY A 368 7.68 11.34 -17.32
C GLY A 368 8.46 11.18 -16.02
N ASN A 369 8.91 12.28 -15.39
CA ASN A 369 9.58 12.17 -14.11
C ASN A 369 8.56 11.95 -12.99
N THR A 370 8.82 11.01 -12.10
CA THR A 370 8.02 10.85 -10.90
C THR A 370 8.27 12.03 -9.95
N VAL A 371 7.24 12.85 -9.75
CA VAL A 371 7.27 13.99 -8.83
C VAL A 371 7.05 13.52 -7.40
N LYS A 372 6.08 12.63 -7.22
CA LYS A 372 5.74 12.08 -5.90
C LYS A 372 5.09 10.71 -6.07
N THR A 373 5.42 9.80 -5.15
CA THR A 373 4.73 8.51 -5.01
C THR A 373 3.92 8.54 -3.73
N TYR A 374 2.67 8.16 -3.83
CA TYR A 374 1.71 8.10 -2.74
C TYR A 374 1.49 6.65 -2.33
N THR A 375 1.34 6.41 -1.04
CA THR A 375 0.79 5.13 -0.55
C THR A 375 -0.63 4.92 -1.11
N PRO A 376 -1.18 3.70 -1.12
CA PRO A 376 -2.55 3.46 -1.59
C PRO A 376 -3.58 4.38 -0.93
N ALA A 377 -3.51 4.56 0.39
CA ALA A 377 -4.42 5.44 1.14
C ALA A 377 -4.29 6.92 0.72
N GLU A 378 -3.04 7.44 0.64
CA GLU A 378 -2.79 8.80 0.15
C GLU A 378 -3.22 8.97 -1.31
N GLY A 379 -2.95 7.98 -2.16
CA GLY A 379 -3.34 7.99 -3.58
C GLY A 379 -4.85 8.06 -3.75
N LYS A 380 -5.59 7.29 -2.96
CA LYS A 380 -7.05 7.32 -2.91
C LYS A 380 -7.57 8.68 -2.49
N PHE A 381 -7.04 9.24 -1.39
CA PHE A 381 -7.39 10.58 -0.91
C PHE A 381 -7.17 11.64 -2.00
N TRP A 382 -5.96 11.71 -2.58
CA TRP A 382 -5.63 12.71 -3.59
C TRP A 382 -6.39 12.56 -4.91
N SER A 383 -6.73 11.34 -5.31
CA SER A 383 -7.57 11.07 -6.47
C SER A 383 -8.99 11.60 -6.24
N THR A 384 -9.57 11.30 -5.06
CA THR A 384 -10.89 11.78 -4.64
C THR A 384 -10.91 13.30 -4.54
N TYR A 385 -9.91 13.90 -3.88
CA TYR A 385 -9.76 15.36 -3.78
C TYR A 385 -9.71 16.02 -5.17
N SER A 386 -8.86 15.52 -6.06
CA SER A 386 -8.72 16.07 -7.42
C SER A 386 -10.01 16.00 -8.22
N PHE A 387 -10.78 14.95 -8.06
CA PHE A 387 -12.07 14.80 -8.71
C PHE A 387 -13.07 15.84 -8.20
N PHE A 388 -13.27 15.95 -6.90
CA PHE A 388 -14.22 16.90 -6.31
C PHE A 388 -13.78 18.36 -6.52
N PHE A 389 -12.48 18.64 -6.50
CA PHE A 389 -11.95 19.96 -6.85
C PHE A 389 -12.31 20.37 -8.29
N LYS A 390 -12.17 19.44 -9.25
CA LYS A 390 -12.57 19.70 -10.64
C LYS A 390 -14.07 19.96 -10.78
N ILE A 391 -14.89 19.20 -10.05
CA ILE A 391 -16.34 19.38 -10.03
C ILE A 391 -16.73 20.73 -9.43
N GLY A 392 -16.15 21.10 -8.29
CA GLY A 392 -16.37 22.41 -7.66
C GLY A 392 -15.98 23.56 -8.58
N THR A 393 -14.80 23.46 -9.20
CA THR A 393 -14.32 24.45 -10.18
C THR A 393 -15.26 24.57 -11.38
N LEU A 394 -15.74 23.44 -11.93
CA LEU A 394 -16.70 23.45 -13.04
C LEU A 394 -18.01 24.15 -12.65
N LYS A 395 -18.56 23.83 -11.47
CA LYS A 395 -19.77 24.44 -10.96
C LYS A 395 -19.61 25.94 -10.77
N MET A 396 -18.51 26.36 -10.15
CA MET A 396 -18.18 27.77 -9.94
C MET A 396 -18.05 28.52 -11.29
N LEU A 397 -17.30 27.94 -12.24
CA LEU A 397 -17.11 28.54 -13.56
C LEU A 397 -18.43 28.71 -14.31
N LYS A 398 -19.29 27.66 -14.32
CA LYS A 398 -20.61 27.73 -14.97
C LYS A 398 -21.49 28.79 -14.33
N LEU A 399 -21.49 28.89 -12.99
CA LEU A 399 -22.27 29.93 -12.29
C LEU A 399 -21.74 31.32 -12.59
N PHE A 400 -20.42 31.51 -12.59
CA PHE A 400 -19.78 32.79 -12.89
C PHE A 400 -20.10 33.26 -14.32
N MET A 401 -19.95 32.36 -15.31
CA MET A 401 -20.27 32.67 -16.70
C MET A 401 -21.78 32.98 -16.88
N ALA A 402 -22.65 32.19 -16.30
CA ALA A 402 -24.10 32.41 -16.38
C ALA A 402 -24.50 33.77 -15.72
N ALA A 403 -23.81 34.17 -14.66
CA ALA A 403 -24.04 35.45 -14.02
C ALA A 403 -23.61 36.65 -14.90
N ILE A 404 -22.52 36.49 -15.65
CA ILE A 404 -22.08 37.49 -16.65
C ILE A 404 -23.06 37.53 -17.82
N ASP A 405 -23.41 36.42 -18.41
CA ASP A 405 -24.31 36.30 -19.56
C ASP A 405 -25.69 36.88 -19.26
N SER A 406 -26.19 36.70 -18.05
CA SER A 406 -27.44 37.27 -17.56
C SER A 406 -27.34 38.74 -17.16
N GLN A 407 -26.19 39.35 -17.29
CA GLN A 407 -25.86 40.73 -16.86
C GLN A 407 -26.06 40.99 -15.36
N LYS A 408 -26.22 39.95 -14.54
CA LYS A 408 -26.27 40.09 -13.08
C LYS A 408 -24.89 40.44 -12.51
N LEU A 409 -23.83 39.88 -13.09
CA LEU A 409 -22.45 40.15 -12.69
C LEU A 409 -21.77 41.04 -13.74
N SER A 410 -21.35 42.21 -13.31
CA SER A 410 -20.57 43.19 -14.09
C SER A 410 -19.40 43.67 -13.25
N TYR A 411 -18.44 44.35 -13.89
CA TYR A 411 -17.36 45.01 -13.15
C TYR A 411 -17.88 45.92 -12.05
N ASP A 412 -18.88 46.71 -12.35
CA ASP A 412 -19.42 47.71 -11.40
C ASP A 412 -20.15 47.02 -10.23
N SER A 413 -20.97 45.97 -10.50
CA SER A 413 -21.65 45.26 -9.43
C SER A 413 -20.65 44.52 -8.53
N PHE A 414 -19.60 43.95 -9.10
CA PHE A 414 -18.54 43.28 -8.35
C PHE A 414 -17.72 44.28 -7.53
N LEU A 415 -17.37 45.42 -8.12
CA LEU A 415 -16.65 46.50 -7.42
C LEU A 415 -17.46 47.05 -6.25
N ASN A 416 -18.74 47.37 -6.47
CA ASN A 416 -19.64 47.85 -5.41
C ASN A 416 -19.77 46.86 -4.24
N TYR A 417 -19.72 45.56 -4.51
CA TYR A 417 -19.70 44.56 -3.46
C TYR A 417 -18.39 44.59 -2.67
N LEU A 418 -17.22 44.64 -3.35
CA LEU A 418 -15.93 44.69 -2.70
C LEU A 418 -15.71 45.98 -1.90
N GLU A 419 -16.33 47.08 -2.31
CA GLU A 419 -16.29 48.35 -1.58
C GLU A 419 -16.99 48.30 -0.21
N LYS A 420 -17.87 47.32 0.01
CA LYS A 420 -18.52 47.07 1.30
C LYS A 420 -17.65 46.18 2.23
N THR A 421 -16.52 45.66 1.74
CA THR A 421 -15.64 44.78 2.49
C THR A 421 -14.43 45.51 3.06
N TRP A 422 -13.66 44.79 3.90
CA TRP A 422 -12.40 45.32 4.47
C TRP A 422 -11.36 45.71 3.40
N LEU A 423 -11.48 45.20 2.17
CA LEU A 423 -10.58 45.57 1.07
C LEU A 423 -10.62 47.10 0.77
N ASN A 424 -11.69 47.78 1.10
CA ASN A 424 -11.85 49.20 0.92
C ASN A 424 -11.40 50.01 2.15
N GLU A 425 -10.99 49.38 3.22
CA GLU A 425 -10.48 50.07 4.39
C GLU A 425 -9.00 50.46 4.20
N PRO A 426 -8.61 51.71 4.55
CA PRO A 426 -7.24 52.18 4.41
C PRO A 426 -6.34 51.50 5.45
N ILE A 427 -5.20 50.98 5.01
CA ILE A 427 -4.18 50.31 5.85
C ILE A 427 -2.92 51.15 5.86
N GLU A 428 -2.39 51.49 7.06
CA GLU A 428 -1.08 52.13 7.17
C GLU A 428 0.05 51.14 6.88
N ARG A 429 0.91 51.48 5.94
CA ARG A 429 2.14 50.73 5.64
C ARG A 429 3.37 51.60 5.80
N ASN A 430 4.46 51.02 6.31
CA ASN A 430 5.73 51.68 6.37
C ASN A 430 6.51 51.37 5.08
N TYR A 431 6.64 52.40 4.21
CA TYR A 431 7.42 52.27 2.98
C TYR A 431 8.67 53.18 3.07
N ASN A 432 9.84 52.59 3.12
CA ASN A 432 11.12 53.31 3.27
C ASN A 432 11.10 54.34 4.45
N GLY A 433 10.58 53.93 5.61
CA GLY A 433 10.50 54.76 6.81
C GLY A 433 9.40 55.83 6.80
N LYS A 434 8.57 55.85 5.76
CA LYS A 434 7.40 56.76 5.68
C LYS A 434 6.10 55.95 5.82
N LYS A 435 5.21 56.42 6.67
CA LYS A 435 3.86 55.89 6.77
C LYS A 435 3.05 56.29 5.55
N VAL A 436 2.59 55.34 4.78
CA VAL A 436 1.73 55.52 3.60
C VAL A 436 0.42 54.78 3.86
N CYS A 437 -0.69 55.45 3.60
CA CYS A 437 -2.01 54.86 3.66
C CYS A 437 -2.37 54.26 2.30
N VAL A 438 -2.65 52.95 2.27
CA VAL A 438 -2.97 52.22 1.03
C VAL A 438 -4.32 51.56 1.20
N VAL A 439 -5.20 51.71 0.22
CA VAL A 439 -6.46 50.99 0.14
C VAL A 439 -6.21 49.70 -0.64
N PRO A 440 -6.36 48.50 -0.01
CA PRO A 440 -6.09 47.22 -0.67
C PRO A 440 -6.85 47.03 -1.99
N LEU A 441 -8.09 47.46 -2.04
CA LEU A 441 -8.95 47.38 -3.21
C LEU A 441 -8.36 48.08 -4.43
N ASP A 442 -7.71 49.26 -4.24
CA ASP A 442 -7.12 50.00 -5.35
C ASP A 442 -5.98 49.25 -6.03
N THR A 443 -5.35 48.32 -5.33
CA THR A 443 -4.28 47.50 -5.89
C THR A 443 -4.79 46.41 -6.84
N VAL A 444 -6.02 45.93 -6.64
CA VAL A 444 -6.63 44.83 -7.46
C VAL A 444 -7.61 45.35 -8.53
N LYS A 445 -8.18 46.54 -8.36
CA LYS A 445 -9.11 47.15 -9.33
C LYS A 445 -8.65 47.07 -10.79
N PRO A 446 -7.38 47.39 -11.16
CA PRO A 446 -6.96 47.31 -12.57
C PRO A 446 -7.01 45.88 -13.15
N GLY A 447 -6.59 44.90 -12.36
CA GLY A 447 -6.63 43.50 -12.77
C GLY A 447 -8.06 42.97 -12.91
N LEU A 448 -8.93 43.32 -11.94
CA LEU A 448 -10.36 42.99 -12.00
C LEU A 448 -11.04 43.58 -13.21
N LYS A 449 -10.81 44.89 -13.47
CA LYS A 449 -11.35 45.53 -14.66
C LYS A 449 -10.94 44.81 -15.94
N ARG A 450 -9.66 44.45 -16.04
CA ARG A 450 -9.13 43.76 -17.22
C ARG A 450 -9.81 42.39 -17.45
N ILE A 451 -10.12 41.63 -16.38
CA ILE A 451 -10.88 40.37 -16.53
C ILE A 451 -12.23 40.62 -17.22
N PHE A 452 -13.01 41.57 -16.70
CA PHE A 452 -14.33 41.84 -17.26
C PHE A 452 -14.26 42.43 -18.69
N ASP A 453 -13.22 43.19 -19.01
CA ASP A 453 -12.98 43.71 -20.36
C ASP A 453 -12.64 42.59 -21.33
N GLU A 454 -11.78 41.66 -20.96
CA GLU A 454 -11.41 40.48 -21.76
C GLU A 454 -12.60 39.51 -21.94
N LEU A 455 -13.38 39.28 -20.89
CA LEU A 455 -14.59 38.43 -20.97
C LEU A 455 -15.66 39.04 -21.90
N LYS A 456 -15.79 40.35 -21.98
CA LYS A 456 -16.69 41.03 -22.91
C LYS A 456 -16.22 40.95 -24.37
N GLN A 457 -14.90 40.85 -24.57
CA GLN A 457 -14.30 40.75 -25.91
C GLN A 457 -14.15 39.34 -26.43
N ALA A 458 -14.40 38.33 -25.58
CA ALA A 458 -14.22 36.92 -25.89
C ALA A 458 -15.24 36.36 -26.91
N GLU A 459 -15.74 37.19 -27.82
CA GLU A 459 -16.62 36.80 -28.92
C GLU A 459 -15.84 36.58 -30.22
N GLY A 460 -16.17 35.49 -30.93
CA GLY A 460 -15.61 35.21 -32.25
C GLY A 460 -14.18 34.60 -32.20
N SER A 461 -13.24 35.18 -32.96
CA SER A 461 -11.86 34.68 -33.07
C SER A 461 -10.88 35.33 -32.09
N TYR A 462 -11.36 36.17 -31.17
CA TYR A 462 -10.52 36.81 -30.18
C TYR A 462 -10.02 35.82 -29.13
N ILE A 463 -8.73 35.82 -28.87
CA ILE A 463 -8.11 35.00 -27.84
C ILE A 463 -7.78 35.92 -26.64
N PRO A 464 -8.48 35.79 -25.51
CA PRO A 464 -8.24 36.63 -24.34
C PRO A 464 -6.82 36.48 -23.75
N ASP A 465 -6.20 37.59 -23.38
CA ASP A 465 -4.92 37.61 -22.66
C ASP A 465 -5.12 37.42 -21.16
N TYR A 466 -5.32 36.17 -20.74
CA TYR A 466 -5.42 35.87 -19.32
C TYR A 466 -4.08 35.81 -18.59
N VAL A 467 -2.95 35.69 -19.30
CA VAL A 467 -1.62 35.52 -18.66
C VAL A 467 -1.27 36.77 -17.87
N THR A 468 -1.33 37.94 -18.51
CA THR A 468 -1.06 39.24 -17.82
C THR A 468 -2.00 39.49 -16.65
N ILE A 469 -3.25 39.06 -16.75
CA ILE A 469 -4.26 39.21 -15.69
C ILE A 469 -3.90 38.32 -14.50
N ILE A 470 -3.64 37.03 -14.76
CA ILE A 470 -3.29 36.07 -13.73
C ILE A 470 -2.02 36.50 -13.00
N ASP A 471 -0.97 36.88 -13.72
CA ASP A 471 0.28 37.37 -13.12
C ASP A 471 0.05 38.60 -12.24
N SER A 472 -0.73 39.57 -12.73
CA SER A 472 -1.05 40.76 -11.97
C SER A 472 -1.84 40.47 -10.71
N LEU A 473 -2.87 39.62 -10.76
CA LEU A 473 -3.74 39.32 -9.63
C LEU A 473 -3.10 38.38 -8.64
N THR A 474 -2.36 37.37 -9.08
CA THR A 474 -1.70 36.38 -8.19
C THR A 474 -0.78 37.09 -7.20
N LEU A 475 0.08 37.98 -7.67
CA LEU A 475 0.96 38.78 -6.82
C LEU A 475 0.21 39.69 -5.83
N LYS A 476 -0.95 40.20 -6.24
CA LYS A 476 -1.76 41.06 -5.37
C LYS A 476 -2.51 40.26 -4.31
N ILE A 477 -3.09 39.13 -4.69
CA ILE A 477 -3.76 38.19 -3.76
C ILE A 477 -2.78 37.67 -2.72
N GLU A 478 -1.56 37.29 -3.14
CA GLU A 478 -0.49 36.88 -2.23
C GLU A 478 -0.15 38.04 -1.24
N GLY A 479 0.00 39.24 -1.74
CA GLY A 479 0.23 40.41 -0.90
C GLY A 479 -0.91 40.69 0.10
N LEU A 480 -2.18 40.49 -0.32
CA LEU A 480 -3.37 40.65 0.54
C LEU A 480 -3.42 39.54 1.59
N SER A 481 -3.09 38.31 1.23
CA SER A 481 -3.02 37.19 2.18
C SER A 481 -1.98 37.44 3.26
N LEU A 482 -0.81 37.97 2.92
CA LEU A 482 0.22 38.35 3.89
C LEU A 482 -0.25 39.45 4.85
N ILE A 483 -1.04 40.40 4.40
CA ILE A 483 -1.64 41.45 5.26
C ILE A 483 -2.58 40.79 6.28
N HIS A 484 -3.42 39.89 5.83
CA HIS A 484 -4.39 39.22 6.68
C HIS A 484 -3.72 38.31 7.73
N ILE A 485 -2.63 37.63 7.38
CA ILE A 485 -1.86 36.76 8.29
C ILE A 485 -1.07 37.61 9.31
N SER A 486 -0.53 38.78 8.91
CA SER A 486 0.31 39.60 9.78
C SER A 486 -0.48 40.50 10.74
N GLU A 487 -1.77 40.75 10.49
CA GLU A 487 -2.67 41.54 11.36
C GLU A 487 -3.92 40.75 11.80
N PRO A 488 -3.77 39.62 12.53
CA PRO A 488 -4.90 38.75 12.89
C PRO A 488 -5.85 39.32 13.96
N THR A 489 -5.69 40.59 14.37
CA THR A 489 -6.36 41.16 15.54
C THR A 489 -7.63 41.98 15.23
N ARG A 490 -8.08 42.06 13.98
CA ARG A 490 -9.38 42.68 13.70
C ARG A 490 -10.48 41.62 13.67
N PRO A 491 -11.43 41.61 14.65
CA PRO A 491 -12.60 40.74 14.56
C PRO A 491 -13.46 41.13 13.36
N TYR A 492 -13.98 40.15 12.65
CA TYR A 492 -14.99 40.31 11.61
C TYR A 492 -16.28 40.91 12.15
#